data_9b7251290601295c843b9fdfda0ca90f
#
_entry.id   9b7251290601295c843b9fdfda0ca90f
#
_cell.length_a   1.000
_cell.length_b   1.000
_cell.length_c   1.000
_cell.angle_alpha   90.00
_cell.angle_beta   90.00
_cell.angle_gamma   90.00
#
_symmetry.space_group_name_H-M   'P 1'
#
loop_
_entity.id
_entity.type
_entity.pdbx_description
1 polymer ?
#
loop_
_entity_poly.entity_id
_entity_poly.type
_entity_poly.pdbx_seq_one_letter_code
_entity_poly.pdbx_strand_id
1 'polypeptide(L)'
;TEIDESYSKYRISEALMGTYRLVWDDFCSWYLEMVKPNYGSQMDSLTYAKTIEKLEKILKLLHPFMPFLSEEIWHLIDDRKEDIIVADWPKAATVNEQLLSDFENTTEVVAGIRTIRKEQNIANKDQLELLVIDNQKSETNLDAIIAKLGNLTSVKTTEEKPGGAFSFMVNSNEYFIPLGNNIDIAGEIEKLEKELNYTQGFLKSVEGKLSNERFVNNAPESVVANEKNKMADAKSKIAILATKIKDLGNA
;
A
#
# COMPACT_ATOMS: atom_id res chain seq x y z
N THR A 1 -1.16 -21.80 13.55
CA THR A 1 -0.60 -23.05 12.96
C THR A 1 0.84 -22.87 12.53
N GLU A 2 1.21 -21.89 11.68
CA GLU A 2 2.59 -21.68 11.21
C GLU A 2 3.60 -21.47 12.37
N ILE A 3 3.24 -20.65 13.36
CA ILE A 3 4.07 -20.40 14.55
C ILE A 3 4.23 -21.70 15.38
N ASP A 4 3.15 -22.47 15.57
CA ASP A 4 3.20 -23.74 16.31
C ASP A 4 4.04 -24.78 15.60
N GLU A 5 3.94 -24.85 14.27
CA GLU A 5 4.80 -25.73 13.46
C GLU A 5 6.27 -25.34 13.57
N SER A 6 6.56 -24.05 13.59
CA SER A 6 7.93 -23.54 13.75
C SER A 6 8.49 -23.94 15.11
N TYR A 7 7.72 -23.80 16.18
CA TYR A 7 8.12 -24.28 17.52
C TYR A 7 8.33 -25.79 17.56
N SER A 8 7.39 -26.57 17.00
CA SER A 8 7.50 -28.04 16.99
C SER A 8 8.74 -28.56 16.25
N LYS A 9 9.23 -27.76 15.26
CA LYS A 9 10.42 -28.06 14.48
C LYS A 9 11.68 -27.36 15.03
N TYR A 10 11.63 -26.75 16.23
CA TYR A 10 12.71 -25.95 16.84
C TYR A 10 13.23 -24.79 15.98
N ARG A 11 12.40 -24.27 15.09
CA ARG A 11 12.73 -23.16 14.20
C ARG A 11 12.36 -21.81 14.85
N ILE A 12 13.06 -21.47 15.91
CA ILE A 12 12.73 -20.32 16.77
C ILE A 12 12.76 -18.99 15.99
N SER A 13 13.71 -18.83 15.06
CA SER A 13 13.78 -17.62 14.22
C SER A 13 12.57 -17.48 13.30
N GLU A 14 12.03 -18.58 12.76
CA GLU A 14 10.82 -18.57 11.94
C GLU A 14 9.59 -18.25 12.81
N ALA A 15 9.50 -18.82 14.00
CA ALA A 15 8.44 -18.49 14.96
C ALA A 15 8.46 -17.00 15.35
N LEU A 16 9.64 -16.42 15.59
CA LEU A 16 9.80 -14.99 15.86
C LEU A 16 9.32 -14.15 14.66
N MET A 17 9.75 -14.48 13.45
CA MET A 17 9.36 -13.72 12.25
C MET A 17 7.87 -13.85 11.95
N GLY A 18 7.25 -15.02 12.17
CA GLY A 18 5.80 -15.20 12.07
C GLY A 18 5.05 -14.34 13.10
N THR A 19 5.52 -14.32 14.34
CA THR A 19 4.95 -13.46 15.40
C THR A 19 5.12 -11.97 15.06
N TYR A 20 6.30 -11.58 14.57
CA TYR A 20 6.57 -10.19 14.16
C TYR A 20 5.60 -9.74 13.06
N ARG A 21 5.42 -10.53 11.99
CA ARG A 21 4.48 -10.21 10.90
C ARG A 21 3.06 -10.09 11.42
N LEU A 22 2.60 -11.04 12.24
CA LEU A 22 1.26 -11.00 12.84
C LEU A 22 1.05 -9.70 13.66
N VAL A 23 2.04 -9.28 14.44
CA VAL A 23 1.94 -8.06 15.27
C VAL A 23 2.02 -6.82 14.40
N TRP A 24 3.05 -6.69 13.59
CA TRP A 24 3.37 -5.45 12.89
C TRP A 24 2.55 -5.25 11.62
N ASP A 25 2.51 -6.28 10.76
CA ASP A 25 1.85 -6.16 9.47
C ASP A 25 0.33 -6.34 9.62
N ASP A 26 -0.13 -7.46 10.23
CA ASP A 26 -1.55 -7.78 10.26
C ASP A 26 -2.30 -6.96 11.31
N PHE A 27 -1.83 -6.99 12.57
CA PHE A 27 -2.56 -6.35 13.66
C PHE A 27 -2.39 -4.83 13.66
N CYS A 28 -1.16 -4.31 13.68
CA CYS A 28 -0.93 -2.88 13.78
C CYS A 28 -1.23 -2.14 12.48
N SER A 29 -0.74 -2.64 11.33
CA SER A 29 -0.84 -1.92 10.07
C SER A 29 -2.21 -2.03 9.42
N TRP A 30 -2.94 -3.12 9.65
CA TRP A 30 -4.25 -3.33 9.06
C TRP A 30 -5.37 -3.34 10.09
N TYR A 31 -5.38 -4.31 11.03
CA TYR A 31 -6.53 -4.49 11.91
C TYR A 31 -6.84 -3.24 12.74
N LEU A 32 -5.85 -2.64 13.41
CA LEU A 32 -6.07 -1.45 14.22
C LEU A 32 -6.55 -0.26 13.38
N GLU A 33 -6.03 -0.07 12.18
CA GLU A 33 -6.48 1.01 11.30
C GLU A 33 -7.92 0.79 10.79
N MET A 34 -8.34 -0.47 10.58
CA MET A 34 -9.73 -0.79 10.23
C MET A 34 -10.71 -0.48 11.36
N VAL A 35 -10.37 -0.86 12.60
CA VAL A 35 -11.28 -0.73 13.75
C VAL A 35 -11.19 0.61 14.47
N LYS A 36 -10.12 1.36 14.27
CA LYS A 36 -9.90 2.68 14.88
C LYS A 36 -11.08 3.63 14.60
N PRO A 37 -11.68 4.24 15.62
CA PRO A 37 -12.78 5.19 15.42
C PRO A 37 -12.28 6.47 14.73
N ASN A 38 -13.20 7.23 14.14
CA ASN A 38 -12.87 8.56 13.65
C ASN A 38 -12.41 9.46 14.80
N TYR A 39 -11.55 10.43 14.48
CA TYR A 39 -11.04 11.36 15.49
C TYR A 39 -12.17 12.02 16.29
N GLY A 40 -12.08 11.98 17.61
CA GLY A 40 -13.09 12.51 18.52
C GLY A 40 -14.29 11.58 18.76
N SER A 41 -14.37 10.43 18.11
CA SER A 41 -15.40 9.42 18.34
C SER A 41 -14.91 8.33 19.28
N GLN A 42 -15.84 7.70 20.00
CA GLN A 42 -15.53 6.54 20.85
C GLN A 42 -15.66 5.25 20.05
N MET A 43 -14.88 4.25 20.41
CA MET A 43 -15.02 2.89 19.91
C MET A 43 -16.23 2.22 20.60
N ASP A 44 -17.04 1.48 19.86
CA ASP A 44 -18.09 0.70 20.45
C ASP A 44 -17.54 -0.45 21.32
N SER A 45 -18.33 -0.85 22.33
CA SER A 45 -17.87 -1.82 23.33
C SER A 45 -17.58 -3.19 22.76
N LEU A 46 -18.28 -3.64 21.72
CA LEU A 46 -18.07 -4.94 21.09
C LEU A 46 -16.74 -4.95 20.32
N THR A 47 -16.51 -3.93 19.50
CA THR A 47 -15.23 -3.76 18.75
C THR A 47 -14.07 -3.66 19.73
N TYR A 48 -14.21 -2.89 20.83
CA TYR A 48 -13.21 -2.79 21.86
C TYR A 48 -12.90 -4.17 22.49
N ALA A 49 -13.92 -4.89 22.96
CA ALA A 49 -13.74 -6.19 23.57
C ALA A 49 -13.07 -7.20 22.62
N LYS A 50 -13.47 -7.20 21.35
CA LYS A 50 -12.87 -8.05 20.31
C LYS A 50 -11.41 -7.68 20.00
N THR A 51 -11.08 -6.40 20.08
CA THR A 51 -9.71 -5.93 19.91
C THR A 51 -8.83 -6.37 21.05
N ILE A 52 -9.32 -6.25 22.29
CA ILE A 52 -8.61 -6.74 23.49
C ILE A 52 -8.42 -8.25 23.42
N GLU A 53 -9.45 -9.03 23.10
CA GLU A 53 -9.33 -10.49 22.92
C GLU A 53 -8.22 -10.88 21.93
N LYS A 54 -8.09 -10.16 20.83
CA LYS A 54 -7.02 -10.38 19.85
C LYS A 54 -5.65 -10.00 20.39
N LEU A 55 -5.57 -8.83 21.05
CA LEU A 55 -4.33 -8.36 21.66
C LEU A 55 -3.81 -9.37 22.69
N GLU A 56 -4.68 -9.93 23.53
CA GLU A 56 -4.31 -10.95 24.51
C GLU A 56 -3.71 -12.21 23.86
N LYS A 57 -4.29 -12.68 22.75
CA LYS A 57 -3.72 -13.79 21.98
C LYS A 57 -2.35 -13.45 21.41
N ILE A 58 -2.20 -12.24 20.93
CA ILE A 58 -0.91 -11.73 20.39
C ILE A 58 0.14 -11.63 21.51
N LEU A 59 -0.22 -11.12 22.69
CA LEU A 59 0.69 -11.03 23.82
C LEU A 59 1.22 -12.41 24.25
N LYS A 60 0.36 -13.45 24.25
CA LYS A 60 0.78 -14.83 24.52
C LYS A 60 1.79 -15.35 23.50
N LEU A 61 1.59 -15.05 22.20
CA LEU A 61 2.53 -15.41 21.13
C LEU A 61 3.85 -14.62 21.22
N LEU A 62 3.79 -13.40 21.69
CA LEU A 62 4.93 -12.51 21.84
C LEU A 62 5.76 -12.79 23.10
N HIS A 63 5.12 -13.33 24.16
CA HIS A 63 5.72 -13.51 25.48
C HIS A 63 7.05 -14.29 25.47
N PRO A 64 7.24 -15.37 24.70
CA PRO A 64 8.53 -16.06 24.64
C PRO A 64 9.71 -15.20 24.17
N PHE A 65 9.43 -14.13 23.44
CA PHE A 65 10.44 -13.23 22.87
C PHE A 65 10.58 -11.92 23.65
N MET A 66 9.50 -11.44 24.27
CA MET A 66 9.45 -10.17 24.99
C MET A 66 8.71 -10.33 26.34
N PRO A 67 9.23 -11.15 27.26
CA PRO A 67 8.51 -11.55 28.47
C PRO A 67 8.12 -10.38 29.37
N PHE A 68 9.01 -9.42 29.60
CA PHE A 68 8.73 -8.31 30.50
C PHE A 68 7.67 -7.35 29.99
N LEU A 69 7.74 -6.99 28.70
CA LEU A 69 6.79 -6.08 28.09
C LEU A 69 5.40 -6.72 27.98
N SER A 70 5.32 -7.97 27.54
CA SER A 70 4.04 -8.66 27.40
C SER A 70 3.36 -8.92 28.75
N GLU A 71 4.13 -9.19 29.80
CA GLU A 71 3.63 -9.33 31.17
C GLU A 71 3.04 -8.00 31.70
N GLU A 72 3.78 -6.92 31.54
CA GLU A 72 3.32 -5.58 31.96
C GLU A 72 2.00 -5.20 31.27
N ILE A 73 1.93 -5.37 29.94
CA ILE A 73 0.71 -5.06 29.18
C ILE A 73 -0.44 -6.01 29.60
N TRP A 74 -0.16 -7.28 29.88
CA TRP A 74 -1.15 -8.26 30.30
C TRP A 74 -1.89 -7.82 31.57
N HIS A 75 -1.16 -7.31 32.57
CA HIS A 75 -1.72 -6.80 33.83
C HIS A 75 -2.34 -5.40 33.68
N LEU A 76 -1.87 -4.57 32.72
CA LEU A 76 -2.48 -3.27 32.44
C LEU A 76 -3.86 -3.39 31.76
N ILE A 77 -4.12 -4.46 31.01
CA ILE A 77 -5.39 -4.68 30.32
C ILE A 77 -6.51 -5.03 31.30
N ASP A 78 -6.19 -5.82 32.32
CA ASP A 78 -7.18 -6.34 33.27
C ASP A 78 -6.51 -6.65 34.61
N ASP A 79 -7.25 -6.52 35.74
CA ASP A 79 -6.78 -6.87 37.08
C ASP A 79 -6.75 -8.41 37.25
N ARG A 80 -5.64 -9.01 36.83
CA ARG A 80 -5.40 -10.45 36.82
C ARG A 80 -4.48 -10.87 37.95
N LYS A 81 -4.76 -12.07 38.52
CA LYS A 81 -3.92 -12.65 39.53
C LYS A 81 -2.82 -13.55 38.95
N GLU A 82 -3.03 -14.05 37.75
CA GLU A 82 -2.15 -15.00 37.07
C GLU A 82 -1.30 -14.31 36.02
N ASP A 83 -0.03 -14.63 36.04
CA ASP A 83 0.95 -14.14 35.07
C ASP A 83 0.72 -14.78 33.70
N ILE A 84 1.09 -14.09 32.63
CA ILE A 84 0.87 -14.56 31.24
C ILE A 84 1.62 -15.89 30.97
N ILE A 85 2.74 -16.14 31.67
CA ILE A 85 3.56 -17.33 31.48
C ILE A 85 2.81 -18.63 31.78
N VAL A 86 1.79 -18.58 32.65
CA VAL A 86 0.95 -19.76 32.99
C VAL A 86 -0.35 -19.78 32.18
N ALA A 87 -0.60 -18.77 31.33
CA ALA A 87 -1.81 -18.71 30.53
C ALA A 87 -1.78 -19.73 29.38
N ASP A 88 -2.95 -20.26 29.05
CA ASP A 88 -3.09 -21.20 27.93
C ASP A 88 -2.59 -20.61 26.62
N TRP A 89 -1.85 -21.40 25.85
CA TRP A 89 -1.40 -21.05 24.53
C TRP A 89 -2.59 -20.84 23.57
N PRO A 90 -2.57 -19.82 22.70
CA PRO A 90 -3.67 -19.54 21.80
C PRO A 90 -3.92 -20.70 20.83
N LYS A 91 -5.17 -21.11 20.69
CA LYS A 91 -5.57 -22.12 19.70
C LYS A 91 -6.00 -21.43 18.40
N ALA A 92 -5.58 -22.01 17.27
CA ALA A 92 -6.04 -21.56 15.96
C ALA A 92 -7.56 -21.79 15.84
N ALA A 93 -8.25 -20.79 15.31
CA ALA A 93 -9.66 -20.90 14.95
C ALA A 93 -9.83 -21.46 13.53
N THR A 94 -11.06 -21.84 13.19
CA THR A 94 -11.39 -22.18 11.79
C THR A 94 -11.19 -20.98 10.90
N VAL A 95 -10.48 -21.17 9.79
CA VAL A 95 -10.19 -20.16 8.81
C VAL A 95 -11.37 -20.03 7.85
N ASN A 96 -11.77 -18.79 7.55
CA ASN A 96 -12.68 -18.48 6.46
C ASN A 96 -11.84 -18.04 5.25
N GLU A 97 -11.54 -18.99 4.36
CA GLU A 97 -10.68 -18.79 3.19
C GLU A 97 -11.25 -17.70 2.24
N GLN A 98 -12.59 -17.65 2.09
CA GLN A 98 -13.21 -16.63 1.25
C GLN A 98 -12.99 -15.23 1.82
N LEU A 99 -13.19 -15.05 3.12
CA LEU A 99 -12.96 -13.76 3.78
C LEU A 99 -11.49 -13.33 3.68
N LEU A 100 -10.54 -14.27 3.78
CA LEU A 100 -9.13 -13.96 3.59
C LEU A 100 -8.84 -13.50 2.17
N SER A 101 -9.35 -14.20 1.16
CA SER A 101 -9.20 -13.82 -0.23
C SER A 101 -9.83 -12.44 -0.53
N ASP A 102 -11.04 -12.18 -0.03
CA ASP A 102 -11.71 -10.89 -0.18
C ASP A 102 -10.92 -9.76 0.50
N PHE A 103 -10.31 -10.06 1.66
CA PHE A 103 -9.45 -9.10 2.35
C PHE A 103 -8.13 -8.86 1.63
N GLU A 104 -7.49 -9.87 1.05
CA GLU A 104 -6.30 -9.70 0.20
C GLU A 104 -6.60 -8.76 -0.97
N ASN A 105 -7.71 -8.99 -1.68
CA ASN A 105 -8.17 -8.08 -2.74
C ASN A 105 -8.36 -6.64 -2.23
N THR A 106 -8.96 -6.50 -1.04
CA THR A 106 -9.14 -5.19 -0.39
C THR A 106 -7.80 -4.50 -0.13
N THR A 107 -6.78 -5.23 0.33
CA THR A 107 -5.46 -4.66 0.57
C THR A 107 -4.78 -4.20 -0.71
N GLU A 108 -4.94 -4.93 -1.81
CA GLU A 108 -4.44 -4.55 -3.13
C GLU A 108 -5.14 -3.28 -3.67
N VAL A 109 -6.46 -3.17 -3.49
CA VAL A 109 -7.21 -1.96 -3.87
C VAL A 109 -6.70 -0.74 -3.09
N VAL A 110 -6.53 -0.86 -1.77
CA VAL A 110 -5.99 0.22 -0.93
C VAL A 110 -4.56 0.58 -1.34
N ALA A 111 -3.73 -0.40 -1.70
CA ALA A 111 -2.37 -0.17 -2.21
C ALA A 111 -2.40 0.57 -3.56
N GLY A 112 -3.30 0.22 -4.47
CA GLY A 112 -3.52 0.92 -5.74
C GLY A 112 -3.89 2.40 -5.53
N ILE A 113 -4.84 2.68 -4.63
CA ILE A 113 -5.23 4.04 -4.27
C ILE A 113 -4.03 4.84 -3.73
N ARG A 114 -3.25 4.25 -2.82
CA ARG A 114 -2.06 4.90 -2.24
C ARG A 114 -0.98 5.16 -3.30
N THR A 115 -0.83 4.26 -4.26
CA THR A 115 0.10 4.42 -5.39
C THR A 115 -0.30 5.61 -6.24
N ILE A 116 -1.58 5.71 -6.64
CA ILE A 116 -2.08 6.86 -7.40
C ILE A 116 -1.91 8.17 -6.61
N ARG A 117 -2.25 8.19 -5.31
CA ARG A 117 -2.03 9.37 -4.47
C ARG A 117 -0.57 9.84 -4.50
N LYS A 118 0.38 8.89 -4.37
CA LYS A 118 1.82 9.19 -4.39
C LYS A 118 2.27 9.69 -5.77
N GLU A 119 1.84 9.03 -6.84
CA GLU A 119 2.24 9.40 -8.22
C GLU A 119 1.68 10.74 -8.65
N GLN A 120 0.47 11.07 -8.19
CA GLN A 120 -0.22 12.31 -8.53
C GLN A 120 -0.08 13.41 -7.46
N ASN A 121 0.77 13.22 -6.45
CA ASN A 121 0.97 14.14 -5.33
C ASN A 121 -0.32 14.56 -4.61
N ILE A 122 -1.34 13.68 -4.56
CA ILE A 122 -2.60 13.93 -3.87
C ILE A 122 -2.38 13.77 -2.37
N ALA A 123 -2.67 14.80 -1.60
CA ALA A 123 -2.48 14.77 -0.16
C ALA A 123 -3.40 13.73 0.50
N ASN A 124 -2.91 13.06 1.55
CA ASN A 124 -3.71 12.05 2.26
C ASN A 124 -5.00 12.60 2.90
N LYS A 125 -5.06 13.90 3.18
CA LYS A 125 -6.25 14.57 3.71
C LYS A 125 -7.35 14.81 2.68
N ASP A 126 -7.01 14.83 1.41
CA ASP A 126 -7.96 15.10 0.33
C ASP A 126 -8.78 13.83 0.07
N GLN A 127 -10.10 13.96 0.17
CA GLN A 127 -11.00 12.84 -0.07
C GLN A 127 -11.15 12.59 -1.56
N LEU A 128 -11.17 11.32 -1.97
CA LEU A 128 -11.35 10.88 -3.35
C LEU A 128 -12.65 10.07 -3.47
N GLU A 129 -13.14 9.95 -4.68
CA GLU A 129 -14.20 9.00 -5.05
C GLU A 129 -13.54 7.81 -5.77
N LEU A 130 -14.03 6.59 -5.51
CA LEU A 130 -13.62 5.38 -6.22
C LEU A 130 -14.79 4.83 -7.00
N LEU A 131 -14.60 4.64 -8.30
CA LEU A 131 -15.52 3.93 -9.15
C LEU A 131 -14.93 2.56 -9.50
N VAL A 132 -15.76 1.52 -9.59
CA VAL A 132 -15.32 0.17 -9.92
C VAL A 132 -16.19 -0.43 -11.01
N ILE A 133 -15.56 -1.00 -12.04
CA ILE A 133 -16.18 -1.94 -12.95
C ILE A 133 -15.94 -3.33 -12.35
N ASP A 134 -17.01 -3.86 -11.74
CA ASP A 134 -16.98 -5.09 -10.96
C ASP A 134 -17.30 -6.28 -11.87
N ASN A 135 -16.25 -6.93 -12.38
CA ASN A 135 -16.35 -8.12 -13.21
C ASN A 135 -16.38 -9.42 -12.39
N GLN A 136 -15.99 -9.34 -11.12
CA GLN A 136 -15.95 -10.48 -10.19
C GLN A 136 -16.47 -10.04 -8.83
N LYS A 137 -17.77 -10.27 -8.59
CA LYS A 137 -18.39 -9.90 -7.31
C LYS A 137 -17.75 -10.64 -6.14
N SER A 138 -17.31 -9.88 -5.15
CA SER A 138 -16.93 -10.41 -3.86
C SER A 138 -18.17 -10.83 -3.06
N GLU A 139 -18.08 -11.94 -2.34
CA GLU A 139 -19.16 -12.36 -1.44
C GLU A 139 -19.25 -11.47 -0.19
N THR A 140 -18.12 -10.90 0.22
CA THR A 140 -18.03 -10.04 1.40
C THR A 140 -17.89 -8.58 0.95
N ASN A 141 -18.85 -7.74 1.31
CA ASN A 141 -18.75 -6.30 1.05
C ASN A 141 -17.76 -5.66 2.04
N LEU A 142 -16.59 -5.26 1.56
CA LEU A 142 -15.54 -4.56 2.31
C LEU A 142 -15.36 -3.09 1.88
N ASP A 143 -16.31 -2.52 1.13
CA ASP A 143 -16.25 -1.16 0.59
C ASP A 143 -16.07 -0.10 1.69
N ALA A 144 -16.68 -0.30 2.85
CA ALA A 144 -16.50 0.60 3.99
C ALA A 144 -15.05 0.63 4.50
N ILE A 145 -14.36 -0.51 4.44
CA ILE A 145 -12.94 -0.62 4.81
C ILE A 145 -12.08 0.07 3.74
N ILE A 146 -12.35 -0.18 2.46
CA ILE A 146 -11.66 0.49 1.34
C ILE A 146 -11.83 2.00 1.46
N ALA A 147 -13.07 2.48 1.68
CA ALA A 147 -13.37 3.90 1.82
C ALA A 147 -12.59 4.52 2.98
N LYS A 148 -12.56 3.85 4.13
CA LYS A 148 -11.86 4.33 5.31
C LYS A 148 -10.34 4.37 5.11
N LEU A 149 -9.73 3.28 4.67
CA LEU A 149 -8.28 3.16 4.53
C LEU A 149 -7.73 3.92 3.31
N GLY A 150 -8.57 4.13 2.29
CA GLY A 150 -8.28 4.93 1.12
C GLY A 150 -8.56 6.43 1.31
N ASN A 151 -9.19 6.83 2.42
CA ASN A 151 -9.75 8.17 2.65
C ASN A 151 -10.66 8.61 1.49
N LEU A 152 -11.69 7.80 1.23
CA LEU A 152 -12.64 8.04 0.14
C LEU A 152 -13.97 8.60 0.66
N THR A 153 -14.64 9.39 -0.18
CA THR A 153 -16.02 9.84 0.06
C THR A 153 -17.00 8.72 -0.23
N SER A 154 -16.73 7.90 -1.23
CA SER A 154 -17.59 6.79 -1.64
C SER A 154 -16.84 5.77 -2.50
N VAL A 155 -17.35 4.53 -2.51
CA VAL A 155 -17.03 3.48 -3.47
C VAL A 155 -18.32 3.19 -4.24
N LYS A 156 -18.31 3.29 -5.56
CA LYS A 156 -19.50 3.10 -6.42
C LYS A 156 -19.18 2.19 -7.59
N THR A 157 -20.12 1.34 -7.93
CA THR A 157 -20.04 0.53 -9.16
C THR A 157 -20.44 1.36 -10.37
N THR A 158 -19.76 1.20 -11.49
CA THR A 158 -20.06 1.79 -12.80
C THR A 158 -20.00 0.74 -13.90
N GLU A 159 -20.77 0.92 -14.96
CA GLU A 159 -20.74 0.04 -16.12
C GLU A 159 -19.81 0.58 -17.22
N GLU A 160 -19.54 1.88 -17.21
CA GLU A 160 -18.74 2.56 -18.21
C GLU A 160 -17.45 3.15 -17.60
N LYS A 161 -16.39 3.19 -18.42
CA LYS A 161 -15.15 3.84 -18.02
C LYS A 161 -15.35 5.35 -17.97
N PRO A 162 -15.12 5.98 -16.80
CA PRO A 162 -15.23 7.41 -16.70
C PRO A 162 -14.13 8.09 -17.53
N GLY A 163 -14.49 9.14 -18.29
CA GLY A 163 -13.50 10.02 -18.93
C GLY A 163 -12.72 10.79 -17.85
N GLY A 164 -11.43 10.97 -18.05
CA GLY A 164 -10.59 11.75 -17.13
C GLY A 164 -10.49 11.13 -15.72
N ALA A 165 -10.07 9.89 -15.63
CA ALA A 165 -9.84 9.21 -14.37
C ALA A 165 -8.49 8.46 -14.39
N PHE A 166 -7.83 8.42 -13.23
CA PHE A 166 -6.73 7.47 -13.03
C PHE A 166 -7.31 6.08 -12.83
N SER A 167 -6.68 5.06 -13.40
CA SER A 167 -7.14 3.69 -13.26
C SER A 167 -6.06 2.74 -12.80
N PHE A 168 -6.49 1.68 -12.13
CA PHE A 168 -5.67 0.51 -11.78
C PHE A 168 -6.54 -0.74 -11.77
N MET A 169 -5.91 -1.89 -11.86
CA MET A 169 -6.59 -3.18 -11.84
C MET A 169 -6.21 -3.97 -10.60
N VAL A 170 -7.20 -4.65 -10.04
CA VAL A 170 -6.99 -5.70 -9.04
C VAL A 170 -7.79 -6.92 -9.51
N ASN A 171 -7.10 -7.99 -9.79
CA ASN A 171 -7.66 -9.17 -10.46
C ASN A 171 -8.37 -8.80 -11.77
N SER A 172 -9.67 -9.12 -11.88
CA SER A 172 -10.50 -8.82 -13.05
C SER A 172 -11.25 -7.48 -12.93
N ASN A 173 -11.19 -6.81 -11.79
CA ASN A 173 -11.90 -5.57 -11.52
C ASN A 173 -11.03 -4.37 -11.88
N GLU A 174 -11.65 -3.37 -12.52
CA GLU A 174 -10.98 -2.12 -12.89
C GLU A 174 -11.51 -0.98 -12.00
N TYR A 175 -10.59 -0.28 -11.37
CA TYR A 175 -10.87 0.79 -10.43
C TYR A 175 -10.46 2.14 -11.01
N PHE A 176 -11.29 3.16 -10.77
CA PHE A 176 -11.09 4.50 -11.31
C PHE A 176 -11.18 5.53 -10.20
N ILE A 177 -10.26 6.46 -10.20
CA ILE A 177 -10.28 7.66 -9.38
C ILE A 177 -10.53 8.84 -10.31
N PRO A 178 -11.76 9.39 -10.36
CA PRO A 178 -12.07 10.53 -11.22
C PRO A 178 -11.20 11.73 -10.87
N LEU A 179 -10.74 12.42 -11.89
CA LEU A 179 -10.09 13.71 -11.76
C LEU A 179 -11.16 14.72 -11.30
N GLY A 180 -11.28 14.90 -9.98
CA GLY A 180 -12.20 15.89 -9.42
C GLY A 180 -11.73 17.33 -9.68
N ASN A 181 -12.63 18.31 -9.51
CA ASN A 181 -12.32 19.74 -9.65
C ASN A 181 -11.20 20.26 -8.73
N ASN A 182 -10.66 19.44 -7.84
CA ASN A 182 -9.61 19.78 -6.87
C ASN A 182 -8.19 19.40 -7.35
N ILE A 183 -8.05 18.72 -8.49
CA ILE A 183 -6.75 18.44 -9.07
C ILE A 183 -6.48 19.56 -10.06
N ASP A 184 -5.48 20.38 -9.77
CA ASP A 184 -4.98 21.40 -10.69
C ASP A 184 -4.26 20.71 -11.86
N ILE A 185 -5.09 20.18 -12.80
CA ILE A 185 -4.61 19.50 -14.01
C ILE A 185 -3.69 20.41 -14.81
N ALA A 186 -4.02 21.71 -14.88
CA ALA A 186 -3.22 22.68 -15.60
C ALA A 186 -1.84 22.87 -14.96
N GLY A 187 -1.80 22.97 -13.62
CA GLY A 187 -0.55 23.07 -12.88
C GLY A 187 0.29 21.77 -12.95
N GLU A 188 -0.36 20.61 -13.00
CA GLU A 188 0.37 19.34 -13.12
C GLU A 188 0.90 19.13 -14.54
N ILE A 189 0.13 19.49 -15.59
CA ILE A 189 0.60 19.49 -16.97
C ILE A 189 1.79 20.45 -17.11
N GLU A 190 1.74 21.66 -16.54
CA GLU A 190 2.84 22.61 -16.58
C GLU A 190 4.12 22.07 -15.93
N LYS A 191 4.01 21.34 -14.81
CA LYS A 191 5.16 20.67 -14.17
C LYS A 191 5.74 19.55 -15.03
N LEU A 192 4.88 18.70 -15.58
CA LEU A 192 5.30 17.62 -16.47
C LEU A 192 5.94 18.15 -17.76
N GLU A 193 5.43 19.25 -18.32
CA GLU A 193 6.03 19.92 -19.47
C GLU A 193 7.41 20.52 -19.15
N LYS A 194 7.57 21.12 -17.98
CA LYS A 194 8.89 21.62 -17.52
C LYS A 194 9.88 20.47 -17.37
N GLU A 195 9.45 19.34 -16.79
CA GLU A 195 10.29 18.16 -16.64
C GLU A 195 10.62 17.52 -18.00
N LEU A 196 9.66 17.48 -18.92
CA LEU A 196 9.84 17.01 -20.28
C LEU A 196 10.89 17.86 -21.02
N ASN A 197 10.75 19.18 -20.98
CA ASN A 197 11.68 20.12 -21.59
C ASN A 197 13.10 19.99 -21.00
N TYR A 198 13.21 19.86 -19.69
CA TYR A 198 14.50 19.60 -19.02
C TYR A 198 15.14 18.29 -19.49
N THR A 199 14.35 17.21 -19.55
CA THR A 199 14.84 15.89 -19.96
C THR A 199 15.23 15.86 -21.45
N GLN A 200 14.50 16.58 -22.30
CA GLN A 200 14.86 16.76 -23.72
C GLN A 200 16.17 17.54 -23.88
N GLY A 201 16.37 18.61 -23.10
CA GLY A 201 17.62 19.35 -23.07
C GLY A 201 18.81 18.49 -22.62
N PHE A 202 18.57 17.67 -21.59
CA PHE A 202 19.57 16.70 -21.11
C PHE A 202 19.90 15.66 -22.19
N LEU A 203 18.90 15.08 -22.86
CA LEU A 203 19.08 14.13 -23.96
C LEU A 203 19.94 14.73 -25.07
N LYS A 204 19.61 15.95 -25.50
CA LYS A 204 20.37 16.68 -26.55
C LYS A 204 21.83 16.90 -26.17
N SER A 205 22.10 17.19 -24.89
CA SER A 205 23.47 17.31 -24.37
C SER A 205 24.24 15.98 -24.43
N VAL A 206 23.59 14.87 -24.03
CA VAL A 206 24.20 13.53 -24.07
C VAL A 206 24.41 13.06 -25.50
N GLU A 207 23.46 13.30 -26.41
CA GLU A 207 23.59 13.01 -27.84
C GLU A 207 24.72 13.81 -28.48
N GLY A 208 24.86 15.08 -28.10
CA GLY A 208 25.97 15.94 -28.55
C GLY A 208 27.34 15.42 -28.11
N LYS A 209 27.45 14.86 -26.90
CA LYS A 209 28.70 14.21 -26.43
C LYS A 209 28.98 12.92 -27.21
N LEU A 210 27.95 12.09 -27.42
CA LEU A 210 28.09 10.81 -28.14
C LEU A 210 28.34 10.97 -29.64
N SER A 211 27.94 12.10 -30.23
CA SER A 211 28.24 12.46 -31.65
C SER A 211 29.66 13.03 -31.84
N ASN A 212 30.35 13.35 -30.74
CA ASN A 212 31.72 13.87 -30.83
C ASN A 212 32.70 12.69 -30.95
N GLU A 213 33.21 12.47 -32.16
CA GLU A 213 34.16 11.38 -32.44
C GLU A 213 35.43 11.43 -31.57
N ARG A 214 35.91 12.63 -31.19
CA ARG A 214 37.08 12.76 -30.29
C ARG A 214 36.77 12.27 -28.90
N PHE A 215 35.53 12.49 -28.42
CA PHE A 215 35.11 11.98 -27.11
C PHE A 215 34.97 10.44 -27.15
N VAL A 216 34.26 9.91 -28.14
CA VAL A 216 33.99 8.49 -28.25
C VAL A 216 35.29 7.65 -28.43
N ASN A 217 36.27 8.18 -29.18
CA ASN A 217 37.50 7.47 -29.46
C ASN A 217 38.57 7.59 -28.36
N ASN A 218 38.48 8.60 -27.48
CA ASN A 218 39.50 8.84 -26.46
C ASN A 218 39.03 8.61 -25.03
N ALA A 219 37.70 8.52 -24.78
CA ALA A 219 37.20 8.24 -23.46
C ALA A 219 37.22 6.73 -23.14
N PRO A 220 37.37 6.36 -21.86
CA PRO A 220 37.28 4.95 -21.44
C PRO A 220 35.94 4.34 -21.86
N GLU A 221 35.93 3.06 -22.26
CA GLU A 221 34.70 2.36 -22.70
C GLU A 221 33.59 2.43 -21.65
N SER A 222 33.91 2.37 -20.38
CA SER A 222 32.96 2.49 -19.28
C SER A 222 32.23 3.85 -19.25
N VAL A 223 32.92 4.93 -19.62
CA VAL A 223 32.34 6.28 -19.68
C VAL A 223 31.41 6.41 -20.89
N VAL A 224 31.81 5.88 -22.05
CA VAL A 224 30.97 5.86 -23.24
C VAL A 224 29.71 5.01 -23.02
N ALA A 225 29.85 3.83 -22.39
CA ALA A 225 28.73 2.97 -22.03
C ALA A 225 27.75 3.66 -21.06
N ASN A 226 28.26 4.40 -20.05
CA ASN A 226 27.44 5.17 -19.13
C ASN A 226 26.67 6.29 -19.83
N GLU A 227 27.27 7.02 -20.76
CA GLU A 227 26.55 8.05 -21.53
C GLU A 227 25.50 7.42 -22.46
N LYS A 228 25.71 6.23 -23.03
CA LYS A 228 24.69 5.48 -23.78
C LYS A 228 23.51 5.06 -22.90
N ASN A 229 23.77 4.59 -21.68
CA ASN A 229 22.70 4.25 -20.72
C ASN A 229 21.88 5.49 -20.36
N LYS A 230 22.53 6.62 -20.06
CA LYS A 230 21.84 7.89 -19.80
C LYS A 230 20.95 8.34 -20.98
N MET A 231 21.41 8.11 -22.21
CA MET A 231 20.62 8.40 -23.41
C MET A 231 19.38 7.51 -23.49
N ALA A 232 19.52 6.19 -23.22
CA ALA A 232 18.39 5.27 -23.22
C ALA A 232 17.38 5.59 -22.13
N ASP A 233 17.85 5.89 -20.92
CA ASP A 233 17.00 6.28 -19.78
C ASP A 233 16.25 7.60 -20.07
N ALA A 234 16.94 8.59 -20.63
CA ALA A 234 16.31 9.86 -20.99
C ALA A 234 15.23 9.68 -22.09
N LYS A 235 15.46 8.85 -23.10
CA LYS A 235 14.46 8.53 -24.14
C LYS A 235 13.25 7.83 -23.56
N SER A 236 13.44 6.86 -22.67
CA SER A 236 12.35 6.18 -21.98
C SER A 236 11.54 7.13 -21.10
N LYS A 237 12.22 8.02 -20.35
CA LYS A 237 11.57 9.01 -19.49
C LYS A 237 10.76 10.02 -20.32
N ILE A 238 11.27 10.49 -21.45
CA ILE A 238 10.56 11.39 -22.38
C ILE A 238 9.27 10.73 -22.89
N ALA A 239 9.32 9.45 -23.29
CA ALA A 239 8.14 8.73 -23.77
C ALA A 239 7.07 8.61 -22.66
N ILE A 240 7.47 8.30 -21.44
CA ILE A 240 6.56 8.21 -20.28
C ILE A 240 5.92 9.58 -19.98
N LEU A 241 6.72 10.65 -19.92
CA LEU A 241 6.23 12.00 -19.65
C LEU A 241 5.25 12.47 -20.74
N ALA A 242 5.57 12.25 -22.02
CA ALA A 242 4.70 12.61 -23.13
C ALA A 242 3.36 11.87 -23.10
N THR A 243 3.36 10.58 -22.72
CA THR A 243 2.13 9.79 -22.54
C THR A 243 1.30 10.35 -21.39
N LYS A 244 1.91 10.63 -20.23
CA LYS A 244 1.22 11.20 -19.07
C LYS A 244 0.58 12.56 -19.38
N ILE A 245 1.29 13.46 -20.07
CA ILE A 245 0.75 14.77 -20.48
C ILE A 245 -0.45 14.59 -21.43
N LYS A 246 -0.36 13.68 -22.39
CA LYS A 246 -1.45 13.37 -23.30
C LYS A 246 -2.68 12.83 -22.58
N ASP A 247 -2.49 11.91 -21.64
CA ASP A 247 -3.57 11.30 -20.87
C ASP A 247 -4.27 12.33 -19.98
N LEU A 248 -3.51 13.23 -19.34
CA LEU A 248 -4.06 14.34 -18.56
C LEU A 248 -4.73 15.41 -19.41
N GLY A 249 -4.22 15.67 -20.63
CA GLY A 249 -4.80 16.67 -21.53
C GLY A 249 -6.07 16.20 -22.24
N ASN A 250 -6.38 14.90 -22.23
CA ASN A 250 -7.62 14.31 -22.74
C ASN A 250 -8.67 14.11 -21.65
N ALA A 251 -8.39 14.45 -20.40
CA ALA A 251 -9.24 14.35 -19.24
C ALA A 251 -9.98 15.67 -18.98
#